data_889ed2dbc05a819319589d4bd76015b6
#
_entry.id   889ed2dbc05a819319589d4bd76015b6
#
_cell.length_a   1.000
_cell.length_b   1.000
_cell.length_c   1.000
_cell.angle_alpha   90.00
_cell.angle_beta   90.00
_cell.angle_gamma   90.00
#
_symmetry.space_group_name_H-M   'P 1'
#
loop_
_entity.id
_entity.type
_entity.pdbx_description
1 polymer ?
#
loop_
_entity_poly.entity_id
_entity_poly.type
_entity_poly.pdbx_seq_one_letter_code
_entity_poly.pdbx_strand_id
1 'polypeptide(L)'
;MTRSFALACLVSCAASALPGCASSGVRTATPGQPITLQAGERVALPGDAALRYVAVTADSRCAPGMQCIRAGDADVAFEFIPANGAPVSVSLNTPGDPTAPIGDMQLRLLSLEFGDAPAATVRIDQPD
;
A
#
# COMPACT_ATOMS: atom_id res chain seq x y z
N MET A 1 35.63 40.30 58.42
CA MET A 1 35.49 41.10 57.20
C MET A 1 35.45 40.17 56.04
N THR A 2 34.26 39.93 55.53
CA THR A 2 33.77 40.23 54.19
C THR A 2 34.39 39.34 53.14
N ARG A 3 33.71 38.64 52.35
CA ARG A 3 32.58 38.83 51.50
C ARG A 3 32.26 37.56 50.76
N SER A 4 31.04 37.16 50.87
CA SER A 4 30.37 36.24 49.98
C SER A 4 30.48 36.67 48.52
N PHE A 5 30.75 35.73 47.68
CA PHE A 5 30.35 35.82 46.30
C PHE A 5 29.64 34.52 45.89
N ALA A 6 28.38 34.69 45.72
CA ALA A 6 27.53 33.71 45.10
C ALA A 6 27.91 33.57 43.63
N LEU A 7 28.12 32.37 43.18
CA LEU A 7 28.27 32.06 41.78
C LEU A 7 27.02 31.34 41.30
N ALA A 8 26.35 32.01 40.40
CA ALA A 8 25.11 31.58 39.81
C ALA A 8 25.29 30.28 39.01
N CYS A 9 24.44 29.33 39.30
CA CYS A 9 24.23 28.14 38.46
C CYS A 9 23.57 28.55 37.15
N LEU A 10 24.29 28.40 36.08
CA LEU A 10 23.75 28.40 34.73
C LEU A 10 23.06 27.07 34.49
N VAL A 11 21.77 27.08 34.51
CA VAL A 11 20.95 25.94 34.09
C VAL A 11 20.98 25.90 32.56
N SER A 12 21.74 24.97 32.03
CA SER A 12 21.73 24.66 30.63
C SER A 12 20.49 23.83 30.32
N CYS A 13 19.47 24.45 29.73
CA CYS A 13 18.33 23.76 29.16
C CYS A 13 18.79 22.99 27.91
N ALA A 14 19.09 21.71 28.05
CA ALA A 14 19.19 20.81 26.92
C ALA A 14 17.80 20.59 26.34
N ALA A 15 17.54 21.23 25.21
CA ALA A 15 16.35 20.96 24.43
C ALA A 15 16.47 19.53 23.85
N SER A 16 15.81 18.58 24.46
CA SER A 16 15.66 17.24 23.92
C SER A 16 14.74 17.33 22.70
N ALA A 17 15.32 17.38 21.52
CA ALA A 17 14.58 17.16 20.29
C ALA A 17 14.13 15.70 20.29
N LEU A 18 12.87 15.46 20.54
CA LEU A 18 12.26 14.16 20.35
C LEU A 18 12.20 13.91 18.83
N PRO A 19 12.80 12.83 18.34
CA PRO A 19 12.53 12.44 16.98
C PRO A 19 11.05 12.09 16.89
N GLY A 20 10.29 12.87 16.12
CA GLY A 20 8.93 12.54 15.82
C GLY A 20 8.91 11.17 15.17
N CYS A 21 8.29 10.18 15.80
CA CYS A 21 7.95 8.94 15.13
C CYS A 21 7.01 9.28 13.98
N ALA A 22 7.52 9.23 12.75
CA ALA A 22 6.66 9.17 11.59
C ALA A 22 5.85 7.88 11.73
N SER A 23 4.64 7.97 12.22
CA SER A 23 3.71 6.85 12.18
C SER A 23 3.39 6.64 10.71
N SER A 24 3.94 5.57 10.13
CA SER A 24 3.49 5.05 8.85
C SER A 24 2.06 4.55 9.07
N GLY A 25 1.09 5.46 9.00
CA GLY A 25 -0.30 5.11 9.11
C GLY A 25 -0.65 4.15 7.97
N VAL A 26 -1.14 2.97 8.30
CA VAL A 26 -1.68 2.05 7.30
C VAL A 26 -2.85 2.75 6.62
N ARG A 27 -2.78 2.92 5.29
CA ARG A 27 -3.88 3.49 4.53
C ARG A 27 -5.07 2.56 4.60
N THR A 28 -6.27 3.12 4.57
CA THR A 28 -7.51 2.36 4.55
C THR A 28 -8.16 2.47 3.19
N ALA A 29 -8.51 1.34 2.61
CA ALA A 29 -9.29 1.30 1.39
C ALA A 29 -10.77 1.55 1.71
N THR A 30 -11.37 2.51 1.02
CA THR A 30 -12.81 2.79 1.13
C THR A 30 -13.54 2.00 0.06
N PRO A 31 -14.49 1.13 0.42
CA PRO A 31 -15.26 0.37 -0.57
C PRO A 31 -15.91 1.28 -1.62
N GLY A 32 -15.84 0.84 -2.86
CA GLY A 32 -16.37 1.59 -4.00
C GLY A 32 -15.48 2.71 -4.51
N GLN A 33 -14.37 3.01 -3.84
CA GLN A 33 -13.43 4.06 -4.24
C GLN A 33 -12.12 3.46 -4.77
N PRO A 34 -11.59 4.00 -5.87
CA PRO A 34 -10.26 3.57 -6.35
C PRO A 34 -9.17 3.94 -5.35
N ILE A 35 -8.20 3.04 -5.21
CA ILE A 35 -6.98 3.29 -4.44
C ILE A 35 -5.78 2.79 -5.23
N THR A 36 -4.73 3.58 -5.30
CA THR A 36 -3.49 3.22 -5.98
C THR A 36 -2.47 2.73 -4.97
N LEU A 37 -1.93 1.54 -5.22
CA LEU A 37 -0.99 0.84 -4.34
C LEU A 37 0.36 0.70 -5.03
N GLN A 38 1.41 0.88 -4.26
CA GLN A 38 2.76 0.53 -4.67
C GLN A 38 3.05 -0.95 -4.38
N ALA A 39 3.97 -1.55 -5.13
CA ALA A 39 4.37 -2.92 -4.86
C ALA A 39 4.87 -3.08 -3.42
N GLY A 40 4.35 -4.06 -2.72
CA GLY A 40 4.63 -4.31 -1.31
C GLY A 40 3.73 -3.55 -0.33
N GLU A 41 2.93 -2.60 -0.81
CA GLU A 41 2.05 -1.81 0.05
C GLU A 41 0.86 -2.63 0.57
N ARG A 42 0.52 -2.39 1.82
CA ARG A 42 -0.61 -3.00 2.51
C ARG A 42 -1.62 -1.92 2.90
N VAL A 43 -2.90 -2.21 2.70
CA VAL A 43 -4.00 -1.33 3.11
C VAL A 43 -4.98 -2.08 3.99
N ALA A 44 -5.58 -1.37 4.92
CA ALA A 44 -6.66 -1.91 5.75
C ALA A 44 -7.96 -1.97 4.96
N LEU A 45 -8.72 -3.04 5.19
CA LEU A 45 -10.05 -3.27 4.64
C LEU A 45 -11.09 -3.23 5.76
N PRO A 46 -12.39 -3.07 5.43
CA PRO A 46 -13.44 -3.21 6.43
C PRO A 46 -13.41 -4.58 7.12
N GLY A 47 -13.80 -4.63 8.40
CA GLY A 47 -13.86 -5.87 9.15
C GLY A 47 -12.51 -6.40 9.62
N ASP A 48 -11.54 -5.51 9.87
CA ASP A 48 -10.19 -5.85 10.35
C ASP A 48 -9.38 -6.74 9.41
N ALA A 49 -9.77 -6.80 8.15
CA ALA A 49 -9.00 -7.45 7.10
C ALA A 49 -7.98 -6.49 6.49
N ALA A 50 -7.11 -7.02 5.63
CA ALA A 50 -6.14 -6.22 4.90
C ALA A 50 -5.91 -6.78 3.50
N LEU A 51 -5.42 -5.94 2.62
CA LEU A 51 -4.97 -6.31 1.28
C LEU A 51 -3.53 -5.82 1.10
N ARG A 52 -2.69 -6.68 0.55
CA ARG A 52 -1.33 -6.34 0.17
C ARG A 52 -1.17 -6.50 -1.34
N TYR A 53 -0.64 -5.49 -2.00
CA TYR A 53 -0.16 -5.62 -3.37
C TYR A 53 1.24 -6.20 -3.33
N VAL A 54 1.41 -7.43 -3.81
CA VAL A 54 2.69 -8.13 -3.71
C VAL A 54 3.64 -7.69 -4.83
N ALA A 55 3.28 -7.98 -6.07
CA ALA A 55 4.11 -7.66 -7.23
C ALA A 55 3.37 -8.02 -8.53
N VAL A 56 3.93 -7.57 -9.66
CA VAL A 56 3.62 -8.12 -10.96
C VAL A 56 4.51 -9.35 -11.16
N THR A 57 3.90 -10.50 -11.40
CA THR A 57 4.62 -11.77 -11.55
C THR A 57 4.96 -12.09 -12.98
N ALA A 58 4.21 -11.54 -13.93
CA ALA A 58 4.47 -11.64 -15.35
C ALA A 58 3.91 -10.42 -16.06
N ASP A 59 4.64 -9.85 -17.00
CA ASP A 59 4.20 -8.69 -17.78
C ASP A 59 4.73 -8.79 -19.19
N SER A 60 3.82 -9.06 -20.11
CA SER A 60 4.10 -9.09 -21.55
C SER A 60 3.33 -8.00 -22.30
N ARG A 61 2.80 -7.01 -21.59
CA ARG A 61 2.04 -5.91 -22.20
C ARG A 61 2.91 -5.09 -23.14
N CYS A 62 2.28 -4.55 -24.17
CA CYS A 62 2.95 -3.61 -25.06
C CYS A 62 3.09 -2.25 -24.38
N ALA A 63 4.31 -1.87 -24.02
CA ALA A 63 4.58 -0.57 -23.40
C ALA A 63 4.30 0.58 -24.38
N PRO A 64 3.92 1.75 -23.88
CA PRO A 64 3.71 2.94 -24.73
C PRO A 64 4.95 3.24 -25.58
N GLY A 65 4.71 3.55 -26.86
CA GLY A 65 5.78 3.83 -27.82
C GLY A 65 6.46 2.61 -28.44
N MET A 66 6.06 1.40 -28.04
CA MET A 66 6.56 0.15 -28.60
C MET A 66 5.60 -0.39 -29.65
N GLN A 67 6.16 -1.01 -30.72
CA GLN A 67 5.38 -1.78 -31.68
C GLN A 67 5.41 -3.24 -31.25
N CYS A 68 4.24 -3.82 -31.01
CA CYS A 68 4.08 -5.20 -30.59
C CYS A 68 3.19 -5.96 -31.54
N ILE A 69 3.47 -7.23 -31.72
CA ILE A 69 2.62 -8.14 -32.52
C ILE A 69 1.30 -8.42 -31.79
N ARG A 70 1.36 -8.43 -30.45
CA ARG A 70 0.22 -8.66 -29.56
C ARG A 70 0.18 -7.60 -28.47
N ALA A 71 -1.02 -7.34 -27.96
CA ALA A 71 -1.19 -6.46 -26.82
C ALA A 71 -0.56 -7.01 -25.54
N GLY A 72 -0.47 -8.34 -25.40
CA GLY A 72 0.06 -8.98 -24.22
C GLY A 72 -0.83 -8.85 -22.99
N ASP A 73 -0.33 -9.32 -21.86
CA ASP A 73 -1.04 -9.28 -20.58
C ASP A 73 -0.07 -9.16 -19.40
N ALA A 74 -0.61 -8.99 -18.22
CA ALA A 74 0.16 -8.99 -16.98
C ALA A 74 -0.58 -9.74 -15.89
N ASP A 75 0.17 -10.49 -15.09
CA ASP A 75 -0.33 -11.13 -13.88
C ASP A 75 0.09 -10.32 -12.66
N VAL A 76 -0.87 -9.93 -11.84
CA VAL A 76 -0.68 -9.12 -10.66
C VAL A 76 -1.04 -9.91 -9.42
N ALA A 77 -0.08 -10.07 -8.52
CA ALA A 77 -0.26 -10.83 -7.30
C ALA A 77 -0.63 -9.93 -6.13
N PHE A 78 -1.67 -10.34 -5.44
CA PHE A 78 -2.13 -9.73 -4.18
C PHE A 78 -2.19 -10.79 -3.09
N GLU A 79 -2.25 -10.34 -1.85
CA GLU A 79 -2.47 -11.17 -0.69
C GLU A 79 -3.62 -10.60 0.12
N PHE A 80 -4.67 -11.37 0.27
CA PHE A 80 -5.79 -11.02 1.14
C PHE A 80 -5.54 -11.60 2.54
N ILE A 81 -5.60 -10.74 3.54
CA ILE A 81 -5.35 -11.10 4.92
C ILE A 81 -6.66 -10.95 5.67
N PRO A 82 -7.39 -12.05 5.94
CA PRO A 82 -8.64 -11.97 6.69
C PRO A 82 -8.36 -11.59 8.15
N ALA A 83 -9.40 -11.08 8.83
CA ALA A 83 -9.30 -10.74 10.26
C ALA A 83 -8.91 -11.95 11.11
N ASN A 84 -9.45 -13.11 10.76
CA ASN A 84 -9.16 -14.39 11.41
C ASN A 84 -8.85 -15.43 10.34
N GLY A 85 -7.63 -15.90 10.33
CA GLY A 85 -7.21 -16.93 9.39
C GLY A 85 -5.92 -16.59 8.65
N ALA A 86 -5.49 -17.52 7.82
CA ALA A 86 -4.26 -17.40 7.06
C ALA A 86 -4.42 -16.48 5.85
N PRO A 87 -3.36 -15.78 5.45
CA PRO A 87 -3.36 -15.02 4.21
C PRO A 87 -3.67 -15.89 3.00
N VAL A 88 -4.40 -15.33 2.03
CA VAL A 88 -4.81 -15.99 0.79
C VAL A 88 -4.21 -15.25 -0.38
N SER A 89 -3.51 -15.99 -1.25
CA SER A 89 -2.97 -15.43 -2.49
C SER A 89 -4.07 -15.22 -3.51
N VAL A 90 -4.06 -14.04 -4.15
CA VAL A 90 -5.01 -13.65 -5.19
C VAL A 90 -4.22 -13.16 -6.39
N SER A 91 -4.53 -13.69 -7.56
CA SER A 91 -3.89 -13.25 -8.81
C SER A 91 -4.95 -12.70 -9.76
N LEU A 92 -4.67 -11.55 -10.34
CA LEU A 92 -5.50 -10.92 -11.35
C LEU A 92 -4.71 -10.75 -12.65
N ASN A 93 -5.34 -11.05 -13.75
CA ASN A 93 -4.74 -10.90 -15.07
C ASN A 93 -5.38 -9.72 -15.80
N THR A 94 -4.57 -8.82 -16.31
CA THR A 94 -5.00 -7.69 -17.14
C THR A 94 -4.45 -7.86 -18.56
N PRO A 95 -5.12 -7.42 -19.64
CA PRO A 95 -6.24 -6.51 -19.72
C PRO A 95 -7.59 -7.18 -19.47
N GLY A 96 -8.62 -6.39 -19.50
CA GLY A 96 -9.98 -6.79 -19.23
C GLY A 96 -10.52 -6.07 -18.00
N ASP A 97 -11.37 -6.72 -17.28
CA ASP A 97 -11.93 -6.20 -16.05
C ASP A 97 -11.73 -7.26 -14.93
N PRO A 98 -10.45 -7.52 -14.57
CA PRO A 98 -10.14 -8.62 -13.69
C PRO A 98 -10.67 -8.39 -12.28
N THR A 99 -11.41 -9.37 -11.79
CA THR A 99 -11.96 -9.38 -10.43
C THR A 99 -11.69 -10.71 -9.75
N ALA A 100 -11.58 -10.67 -8.43
CA ALA A 100 -11.46 -11.87 -7.61
C ALA A 100 -12.16 -11.67 -6.27
N PRO A 101 -12.74 -12.73 -5.70
CA PRO A 101 -13.32 -12.65 -4.37
C PRO A 101 -12.23 -12.53 -3.30
N ILE A 102 -12.47 -11.66 -2.33
CA ILE A 102 -11.63 -11.49 -1.14
C ILE A 102 -12.55 -11.47 0.10
N GLY A 103 -12.74 -12.62 0.70
CA GLY A 103 -13.75 -12.77 1.74
C GLY A 103 -15.15 -12.54 1.17
N ASP A 104 -15.92 -11.67 1.80
CA ASP A 104 -17.26 -11.27 1.33
C ASP A 104 -17.23 -10.15 0.28
N MET A 105 -16.05 -9.61 0.00
CA MET A 105 -15.84 -8.51 -0.93
C MET A 105 -15.27 -8.99 -2.25
N GLN A 106 -15.20 -8.09 -3.23
CA GLN A 106 -14.51 -8.33 -4.50
C GLN A 106 -13.40 -7.33 -4.70
N LEU A 107 -12.25 -7.82 -5.11
CA LEU A 107 -11.13 -7.02 -5.58
C LEU A 107 -11.22 -6.85 -7.08
N ARG A 108 -11.16 -5.61 -7.55
CA ARG A 108 -11.14 -5.28 -8.97
C ARG A 108 -9.88 -4.49 -9.30
N LEU A 109 -9.14 -4.94 -10.29
CA LEU A 109 -7.99 -4.21 -10.81
C LEU A 109 -8.46 -3.24 -11.90
N LEU A 110 -8.29 -1.95 -11.68
CA LEU A 110 -8.73 -0.91 -12.61
C LEU A 110 -7.65 -0.54 -13.61
N SER A 111 -6.40 -0.44 -13.14
CA SER A 111 -5.26 -0.10 -13.99
C SER A 111 -3.96 -0.58 -13.37
N LEU A 112 -2.97 -0.76 -14.23
CA LEU A 112 -1.60 -1.11 -13.83
C LEU A 112 -0.64 -0.26 -14.66
N GLU A 113 0.23 0.49 -13.99
CA GLU A 113 1.26 1.28 -14.65
C GLU A 113 2.28 0.39 -15.35
N PHE A 114 3.15 1.00 -16.15
CA PHE A 114 4.31 0.35 -16.74
C PHE A 114 5.56 0.69 -15.92
N GLY A 115 6.60 -0.11 -16.04
CA GLY A 115 7.88 0.11 -15.39
C GLY A 115 8.33 -1.05 -14.51
N ASP A 116 9.42 -0.85 -13.77
CA ASP A 116 10.05 -1.91 -12.98
C ASP A 116 9.26 -2.28 -11.72
N ALA A 117 8.53 -1.32 -11.16
CA ALA A 117 7.68 -1.53 -9.98
C ALA A 117 6.35 -0.78 -10.19
N PRO A 118 5.49 -1.27 -11.11
CA PRO A 118 4.30 -0.53 -11.50
C PRO A 118 3.29 -0.42 -10.36
N ALA A 119 2.72 0.77 -10.18
CA ALA A 119 1.61 0.97 -9.26
C ALA A 119 0.33 0.34 -9.84
N ALA A 120 -0.46 -0.26 -8.97
CA ALA A 120 -1.74 -0.85 -9.31
C ALA A 120 -2.87 -0.04 -8.69
N THR A 121 -3.86 0.34 -9.51
CA THR A 121 -5.07 0.98 -9.02
C THR A 121 -6.17 -0.06 -8.93
N VAL A 122 -6.71 -0.23 -7.74
CA VAL A 122 -7.73 -1.23 -7.45
C VAL A 122 -8.96 -0.58 -6.82
N ARG A 123 -10.05 -1.31 -6.83
CA ARG A 123 -11.27 -0.97 -6.10
C ARG A 123 -11.77 -2.20 -5.35
N ILE A 124 -12.23 -1.98 -4.14
CA ILE A 124 -12.86 -3.02 -3.32
C ILE A 124 -14.36 -2.79 -3.38
N ASP A 125 -15.07 -3.77 -3.88
CA ASP A 125 -16.53 -3.73 -3.94
C ASP A 125 -17.11 -4.63 -2.85
N GLN A 126 -18.07 -4.10 -2.09
CA GLN A 126 -18.82 -4.88 -1.10
C GLN A 126 -20.03 -5.52 -1.77
N PRO A 127 -20.52 -6.67 -1.25
CA PRO A 127 -21.75 -7.24 -1.73
C PRO A 127 -22.93 -6.32 -1.40
N ASP A 128 -23.91 -6.31 -2.27
CA ASP A 128 -25.14 -5.56 -2.07
C ASP A 128 -26.01 -6.20 -0.95
#